data_a6cd49d3edf070948b23cd01c7e85a61
#
_entry.id   a6cd49d3edf070948b23cd01c7e85a61
#
_cell.length_a   1.000
_cell.length_b   1.000
_cell.length_c   1.000
_cell.angle_alpha   90.00
_cell.angle_beta   90.00
_cell.angle_gamma   90.00
#
_symmetry.space_group_name_H-M   'P 1'
#
loop_
_entity.id
_entity.type
_entity.pdbx_description
1 polymer ?
#
loop_
_entity_poly.entity_id
_entity_poly.type
_entity_poly.pdbx_seq_one_letter_code
_entity_poly.pdbx_strand_id
1 'polypeptide(L)' 'MAAKSKWGANIQRDVQDLMRKHNLSREDMASKLGVTMMTIYRWENGRNFPRSRLMIREFEKLKRELEKK' A
#
# COMPACT_ATOMS: atom_id res chain seq x y z
N MET A 1 7.53 8.74 17.37
CA MET A 1 8.00 9.66 16.46
C MET A 1 8.59 9.06 15.23
N ALA A 2 9.78 8.61 15.35
CA ALA A 2 10.43 8.03 14.19
C ALA A 2 9.62 6.87 13.62
N ALA A 3 9.00 6.12 14.47
CA ALA A 3 8.23 4.97 14.03
C ALA A 3 7.08 5.36 13.11
N LYS A 4 6.46 6.46 13.42
CA LYS A 4 5.37 6.93 12.61
C LYS A 4 5.83 7.31 11.23
N SER A 5 6.88 8.09 11.16
CA SER A 5 7.43 8.51 9.90
C SER A 5 7.88 7.32 9.07
N LYS A 6 8.50 6.39 9.75
CA LYS A 6 9.02 5.22 9.10
C LYS A 6 7.91 4.44 8.41
N TRP A 7 6.81 4.26 9.11
CA TRP A 7 5.68 3.55 8.55
C TRP A 7 5.12 4.25 7.34
N GLY A 8 4.93 5.56 7.46
CA GLY A 8 4.38 6.32 6.37
C GLY A 8 5.24 6.28 5.13
N ALA A 9 6.53 6.48 5.31
CA ALA A 9 7.45 6.47 4.19
C ALA A 9 7.48 5.11 3.51
N ASN A 10 7.47 4.06 4.30
CA ASN A 10 7.49 2.71 3.75
C ASN A 10 6.25 2.40 2.93
N ILE A 11 5.10 2.75 3.44
CA ILE A 11 3.85 2.48 2.75
C ILE A 11 3.81 3.20 1.41
N GLN A 12 4.19 4.46 1.41
CA GLN A 12 4.19 5.24 0.17
C GLN A 12 5.09 4.61 -0.87
N ARG A 13 6.29 4.27 -0.47
CA ARG A 13 7.25 3.66 -1.38
C ARG A 13 6.77 2.29 -1.84
N ASP A 14 6.27 1.51 -0.90
CA ASP A 14 5.82 0.16 -1.23
C ASP A 14 4.69 0.17 -2.24
N VAL A 15 3.73 1.08 -2.06
CA VAL A 15 2.62 1.16 -2.99
C VAL A 15 3.14 1.50 -4.39
N GLN A 16 4.01 2.48 -4.47
CA GLN A 16 4.57 2.89 -5.75
C GLN A 16 5.36 1.76 -6.40
N ASP A 17 6.19 1.11 -5.60
CA ASP A 17 7.03 0.02 -6.11
C ASP A 17 6.20 -1.16 -6.58
N LEU A 18 5.21 -1.55 -5.80
CA LEU A 18 4.37 -2.68 -6.17
C LEU A 18 3.62 -2.42 -7.46
N MET A 19 3.09 -1.22 -7.59
CA MET A 19 2.35 -0.87 -8.79
C MET A 19 3.24 -0.90 -10.02
N ARG A 20 4.45 -0.38 -9.90
CA ARG A 20 5.37 -0.34 -11.01
C ARG A 20 5.94 -1.72 -11.33
N LYS A 21 6.40 -2.41 -10.30
CA LYS A 21 7.00 -3.71 -10.46
C LYS A 21 6.09 -4.74 -11.07
N HIS A 22 4.84 -4.73 -10.64
CA HIS A 22 3.88 -5.72 -11.07
C HIS A 22 2.87 -5.17 -12.06
N ASN A 23 3.13 -3.97 -12.54
CA ASN A 23 2.28 -3.35 -13.55
C ASN A 23 0.82 -3.30 -13.12
N LEU A 24 0.60 -2.85 -11.91
CA LEU A 24 -0.74 -2.75 -11.35
C LEU A 24 -1.24 -1.33 -11.39
N SER A 25 -2.51 -1.17 -11.71
CA SER A 25 -3.13 0.15 -11.68
C SER A 25 -3.63 0.41 -10.26
N ARG A 26 -4.07 1.65 -10.02
CA ARG A 26 -4.67 1.97 -8.74
C ARG A 26 -5.90 1.12 -8.50
N GLU A 27 -6.65 0.90 -9.55
CA GLU A 27 -7.83 0.09 -9.46
C GLU A 27 -7.49 -1.34 -9.06
N ASP A 28 -6.42 -1.87 -9.63
CA ASP A 28 -5.98 -3.22 -9.29
C ASP A 28 -5.60 -3.32 -7.82
N MET A 29 -4.82 -2.35 -7.35
CA MET A 29 -4.41 -2.34 -5.96
C MET A 29 -5.61 -2.20 -5.03
N ALA A 30 -6.51 -1.30 -5.38
CA ALA A 30 -7.70 -1.06 -4.57
C ALA A 30 -8.54 -2.32 -4.47
N SER A 31 -8.71 -2.99 -5.59
CA SER A 31 -9.50 -4.21 -5.64
C SER A 31 -8.87 -5.30 -4.78
N LYS A 32 -7.57 -5.45 -4.86
CA LYS A 32 -6.88 -6.48 -4.10
C LYS A 32 -6.93 -6.23 -2.59
N LEU A 33 -6.95 -4.97 -2.22
CA LEU A 33 -6.96 -4.61 -0.80
C LEU A 33 -8.35 -4.32 -0.25
N GLY A 34 -9.34 -4.26 -1.12
CA GLY A 34 -10.70 -3.99 -0.68
C GLY A 34 -10.91 -2.54 -0.26
N VAL A 35 -10.22 -1.61 -0.90
CA VAL A 35 -10.36 -0.19 -0.61
C VAL A 35 -10.70 0.54 -1.90
N THR A 36 -10.89 1.85 -1.80
CA THR A 36 -11.21 2.64 -3.00
C THR A 36 -9.94 3.09 -3.68
N MET A 37 -10.07 3.46 -4.93
CA MET A 37 -8.95 3.99 -5.70
C MET A 37 -8.41 5.26 -5.06
N MET A 38 -9.30 6.05 -4.48
CA MET A 38 -8.89 7.28 -3.82
C MET A 38 -7.96 6.98 -2.65
N THR A 39 -8.24 5.90 -1.94
CA THR A 39 -7.40 5.50 -0.83
C THR A 39 -6.00 5.17 -1.31
N ILE A 40 -5.90 4.43 -2.41
CA ILE A 40 -4.59 4.09 -2.99
C ILE A 40 -3.87 5.36 -3.44
N TYR A 41 -4.60 6.26 -4.06
CA TYR A 41 -4.03 7.51 -4.52
C TYR A 41 -3.42 8.30 -3.35
N ARG A 42 -4.12 8.35 -2.23
CA ARG A 42 -3.64 9.07 -1.06
C ARG A 42 -2.40 8.43 -0.47
N TRP A 43 -2.39 7.10 -0.42
CA TRP A 43 -1.22 6.39 0.09
C TRP A 43 -0.03 6.62 -0.82
N GLU A 44 -0.28 6.58 -2.11
CA GLU A 44 0.75 6.74 -3.13
C GLU A 44 1.40 8.12 -3.03
N ASN A 45 0.64 9.10 -2.63
CA ASN A 45 1.12 10.47 -2.52
C ASN A 45 1.49 10.89 -1.11
N GLY A 46 1.49 9.94 -0.19
CA GLY A 46 1.89 10.22 1.17
C GLY A 46 0.91 11.07 1.96
N ARG A 47 -0.33 11.13 1.51
CA ARG A 47 -1.33 11.94 2.19
C ARG A 47 -2.05 11.22 3.29
N ASN A 48 -2.09 9.92 3.20
CA ASN A 48 -2.80 9.12 4.16
C ASN A 48 -2.16 7.74 4.21
N PHE A 49 -2.40 7.01 5.28
CA PHE A 49 -1.79 5.70 5.45
C PHE A 49 -2.76 4.78 6.17
N PRO A 50 -2.58 3.45 6.03
CA PRO A 50 -3.42 2.52 6.77
C PRO A 50 -3.30 2.79 8.25
N ARG A 51 -4.43 2.87 8.93
CA ARG A 51 -4.43 3.13 10.35
C ARG A 51 -4.76 1.91 11.18
N SER A 52 -5.60 1.05 10.64
CA SER A 52 -5.97 -0.12 11.40
C SER A 52 -4.96 -1.22 11.20
N ARG A 53 -4.80 -2.04 12.21
CA ARG A 53 -3.91 -3.18 12.13
C ARG A 53 -4.33 -4.12 11.03
N LEU A 54 -5.62 -4.28 10.88
CA LEU A 54 -6.16 -5.17 9.88
C LEU A 54 -5.72 -4.73 8.49
N MET A 55 -5.80 -3.44 8.24
CA MET A 55 -5.44 -2.89 6.96
C MET A 55 -3.95 -3.07 6.69
N ILE A 56 -3.15 -2.84 7.71
CA ILE A 56 -1.71 -3.00 7.60
C ILE A 56 -1.37 -4.45 7.29
N ARG A 57 -2.04 -5.37 7.94
CA ARG A 57 -1.80 -6.79 7.69
C ARG A 57 -2.20 -7.19 6.28
N GLU A 58 -3.32 -6.64 5.80
CA GLU A 58 -3.76 -6.94 4.45
C GLU A 58 -2.75 -6.44 3.43
N PHE A 59 -2.20 -5.27 3.68
CA PHE A 59 -1.20 -4.72 2.78
C PHE A 59 0.07 -5.57 2.77
N GLU A 60 0.52 -5.97 3.94
CA GLU A 60 1.71 -6.80 4.04
C GLU A 60 1.50 -8.16 3.41
N LYS A 61 0.30 -8.69 3.55
CA LYS A 61 -0.03 -9.95 2.94
C LYS A 61 0.01 -9.85 1.42
N LEU A 62 -0.55 -8.77 0.89
CA LEU A 62 -0.53 -8.55 -0.55
C LEU A 62 0.90 -8.39 -1.05
N LYS A 63 1.69 -7.61 -0.33
CA LYS A 63 3.07 -7.40 -0.70
C LYS A 63 3.83 -8.72 -0.77
N ARG A 64 3.61 -9.55 0.22
CA ARG A 64 4.26 -10.85 0.27
C ARG A 64 3.82 -11.73 -0.88
N GLU A 65 2.53 -11.72 -1.19
CA GLU A 65 2.01 -12.54 -2.27
C GLU A 65 2.56 -12.11 -3.62
N LEU A 66 2.67 -10.82 -3.83
CA LEU A 66 3.17 -10.31 -5.10
C LEU A 66 4.65 -10.57 -5.28
N GLU A 67 5.40 -10.56 -4.18
CA GLU A 67 6.83 -10.78 -4.25
C GLU A 67 7.23 -12.23 -4.16
N LYS A 68 6.27 -13.08 -3.91
CA LYS A 68 6.52 -14.49 -3.82
C LYS A 68 6.60 -15.06 -5.22
N LYS A 69 7.53 -15.91 -5.42
CA LYS A 69 7.65 -16.49 -6.74
C LYS A 69 7.77 -17.99 -6.69
#